data_58d906667aba3acce09c2f4746d1c664
#
_entry.id   58d906667aba3acce09c2f4746d1c664
#
_cell.length_a   1.000
_cell.length_b   1.000
_cell.length_c   1.000
_cell.angle_alpha   90.00
_cell.angle_beta   90.00
_cell.angle_gamma   90.00
#
_symmetry.space_group_name_H-M   'P 1'
#
loop_
_entity.id
_entity.type
_entity.pdbx_description
1 polymer ?
#
loop_
_entity_poly.entity_id
_entity_poly.type
_entity_poly.pdbx_seq_one_letter_code
_entity_poly.pdbx_strand_id
1 'polypeptide(L)'
;EIERGSLELDDATRESLTKMIRVSSNREATRMLNEVGKDRLVEILQSPELRLYDAAGHGGLWVGKEYGKSPAYQRDPLHNLSHGATAFQTVRFYYLLETGQLASPALTRQMKSMLGDPAIKHKFVKGLLARPTAEIYRKSGTWRHFHADSALVEDGGHKYIVVAIAQHKDGGRWLSRMAAPLHDLIVPTQVAQAGD
;
A
#
# COMPACT_ATOMS: atom_id res chain seq x y z
N GLU A 1 -16.33 2.56 5.15
CA GLU A 1 -17.33 2.16 6.13
C GLU A 1 -17.30 3.06 7.37
N ILE A 2 -16.14 3.51 7.84
CA ILE A 2 -16.03 4.46 8.96
C ILE A 2 -16.73 5.78 8.62
N GLU A 3 -16.52 6.35 7.44
CA GLU A 3 -17.21 7.58 7.00
C GLU A 3 -18.72 7.41 6.86
N ARG A 4 -19.18 6.21 6.56
CA ARG A 4 -20.61 5.88 6.46
C ARG A 4 -21.26 5.62 7.82
N GLY A 5 -20.46 5.54 8.89
CA GLY A 5 -20.93 5.21 10.24
C GLY A 5 -21.32 3.75 10.43
N SER A 6 -20.98 2.86 9.47
CA SER A 6 -21.24 1.42 9.57
C SER A 6 -20.13 0.65 10.28
N LEU A 7 -18.99 1.28 10.49
CA LEU A 7 -17.87 0.77 11.28
C LEU A 7 -17.32 1.90 12.16
N GLU A 8 -17.13 1.64 13.45
CA GLU A 8 -16.52 2.60 14.36
C GLU A 8 -15.00 2.49 14.33
N LEU A 9 -14.30 3.63 14.35
CA LEU A 9 -12.84 3.69 14.50
C LEU A 9 -12.49 3.80 16.00
N ASP A 10 -12.90 2.81 16.76
CA ASP A 10 -12.52 2.66 18.17
C ASP A 10 -11.04 2.24 18.30
N ASP A 11 -10.54 2.12 19.52
CA ASP A 11 -9.16 1.74 19.80
C ASP A 11 -8.83 0.33 19.29
N ALA A 12 -9.77 -0.62 19.38
CA ALA A 12 -9.57 -2.00 18.91
C ALA A 12 -9.48 -2.08 17.39
N THR A 13 -10.35 -1.35 16.68
CA THR A 13 -10.33 -1.25 15.21
C THR A 13 -9.05 -0.55 14.75
N ARG A 14 -8.66 0.54 15.40
CA ARG A 14 -7.41 1.27 15.11
C ARG A 14 -6.19 0.40 15.31
N GLU A 15 -6.12 -0.36 16.40
CA GLU A 15 -5.03 -1.30 16.67
C GLU A 15 -4.95 -2.38 15.60
N SER A 16 -6.07 -2.97 15.21
CA SER A 16 -6.15 -4.00 14.16
C SER A 16 -5.68 -3.48 12.81
N LEU A 17 -6.17 -2.31 12.37
CA LEU A 17 -5.74 -1.66 11.14
C LEU A 17 -4.23 -1.35 11.18
N THR A 18 -3.71 -0.84 12.29
CA THR A 18 -2.29 -0.55 12.47
C THR A 18 -1.45 -1.82 12.36
N LYS A 19 -1.82 -2.90 13.03
CA LYS A 19 -1.12 -4.19 12.94
C LYS A 19 -1.21 -4.81 11.56
N MET A 20 -2.39 -4.72 10.90
CA MET A 20 -2.57 -5.16 9.52
C MET A 20 -1.55 -4.49 8.58
N ILE A 21 -1.30 -3.21 8.75
CA ILE A 21 -0.41 -2.42 7.88
C ILE A 21 1.04 -2.54 8.31
N ARG A 22 1.42 -2.16 9.54
CA ARG A 22 2.81 -2.03 9.99
C ARG A 22 3.56 -3.35 10.10
N VAL A 23 2.91 -4.38 10.66
CA VAL A 23 3.51 -5.72 10.82
C VAL A 23 2.97 -6.74 9.82
N SER A 24 2.07 -6.32 8.90
CA SER A 24 1.47 -7.19 7.88
C SER A 24 0.75 -8.41 8.48
N SER A 25 -0.04 -8.20 9.55
CA SER A 25 -0.75 -9.25 10.26
C SER A 25 -1.88 -9.83 9.39
N ASN A 26 -1.74 -11.09 8.99
CA ASN A 26 -2.79 -11.82 8.27
C ASN A 26 -4.06 -12.01 9.10
N ARG A 27 -3.91 -12.18 10.42
CA ARG A 27 -5.04 -12.31 11.33
C ARG A 27 -5.88 -11.04 11.36
N GLU A 28 -5.23 -9.89 11.51
CA GLU A 28 -5.94 -8.62 11.57
C GLU A 28 -6.49 -8.23 10.18
N ALA A 29 -5.79 -8.57 9.09
CA ALA A 29 -6.33 -8.39 7.74
C ALA A 29 -7.61 -9.21 7.51
N THR A 30 -7.65 -10.46 7.97
CA THR A 30 -8.85 -11.30 7.90
C THR A 30 -9.96 -10.76 8.80
N ARG A 31 -9.63 -10.30 10.02
CA ARG A 31 -10.59 -9.66 10.91
C ARG A 31 -11.24 -8.45 10.23
N MET A 32 -10.45 -7.51 9.73
CA MET A 32 -10.98 -6.30 9.10
C MET A 32 -11.76 -6.58 7.81
N LEU A 33 -11.36 -7.62 7.04
CA LEU A 33 -12.11 -8.09 5.89
C LEU A 33 -13.52 -8.56 6.28
N ASN A 34 -13.65 -9.27 7.40
CA ASN A 34 -14.93 -9.75 7.88
C ASN A 34 -15.78 -8.63 8.49
N GLU A 35 -15.17 -7.66 9.17
CA GLU A 35 -15.84 -6.46 9.70
C GLU A 35 -16.43 -5.58 8.59
N VAL A 36 -15.65 -5.35 7.52
CA VAL A 36 -16.10 -4.58 6.35
C VAL A 36 -17.14 -5.36 5.52
N GLY A 37 -17.00 -6.68 5.47
CA GLY A 37 -17.79 -7.55 4.61
C GLY A 37 -17.12 -7.80 3.26
N LYS A 38 -17.13 -9.08 2.85
CA LYS A 38 -16.43 -9.55 1.66
C LYS A 38 -17.01 -8.97 0.37
N ASP A 39 -18.32 -9.03 0.22
CA ASP A 39 -19.03 -8.48 -0.95
C ASP A 39 -18.89 -6.95 -1.00
N ARG A 40 -18.98 -6.31 0.17
CA ARG A 40 -18.83 -4.87 0.27
C ARG A 40 -17.44 -4.39 -0.14
N LEU A 41 -16.38 -5.14 0.19
CA LEU A 41 -15.04 -4.81 -0.27
C LEU A 41 -14.92 -4.90 -1.78
N VAL A 42 -15.52 -5.93 -2.40
CA VAL A 42 -15.55 -6.08 -3.87
C VAL A 42 -16.26 -4.90 -4.53
N GLU A 43 -17.42 -4.50 -4.01
CA GLU A 43 -18.15 -3.31 -4.49
C GLU A 43 -17.28 -2.04 -4.44
N ILE A 44 -16.57 -1.83 -3.32
CA ILE A 44 -15.69 -0.66 -3.14
C ILE A 44 -14.55 -0.67 -4.17
N LEU A 45 -13.90 -1.83 -4.38
CA LEU A 45 -12.81 -1.95 -5.34
C LEU A 45 -13.24 -1.67 -6.78
N GLN A 46 -14.47 -2.05 -7.13
CA GLN A 46 -15.04 -1.88 -8.47
C GLN A 46 -15.85 -0.58 -8.63
N SER A 47 -15.97 0.23 -7.58
CA SER A 47 -16.79 1.44 -7.62
C SER A 47 -16.29 2.40 -8.71
N PRO A 48 -17.21 3.06 -9.47
CA PRO A 48 -16.83 4.03 -10.50
C PRO A 48 -16.01 5.21 -9.95
N GLU A 49 -16.21 5.58 -8.69
CA GLU A 49 -15.54 6.69 -8.04
C GLU A 49 -14.08 6.37 -7.77
N LEU A 50 -13.79 5.19 -7.24
CA LEU A 50 -12.44 4.80 -6.85
C LEU A 50 -11.69 4.10 -7.98
N ARG A 51 -12.38 3.23 -8.72
CA ARG A 51 -11.82 2.45 -9.84
C ARG A 51 -10.49 1.78 -9.47
N LEU A 52 -10.46 1.15 -8.29
CA LEU A 52 -9.27 0.42 -7.82
C LEU A 52 -9.15 -0.96 -8.46
N TYR A 53 -10.26 -1.43 -9.05
CA TYR A 53 -10.31 -2.57 -9.98
C TYR A 53 -11.06 -2.15 -11.24
N ASP A 54 -10.41 -2.29 -12.39
CA ASP A 54 -10.99 -1.93 -13.69
C ASP A 54 -10.71 -3.03 -14.71
N ALA A 55 -11.74 -3.75 -15.13
CA ALA A 55 -11.62 -4.83 -16.10
C ALA A 55 -11.06 -4.35 -17.45
N ALA A 56 -11.43 -3.13 -17.90
CA ALA A 56 -10.89 -2.52 -19.12
C ALA A 56 -9.44 -2.06 -18.94
N GLY A 57 -9.00 -1.79 -17.72
CA GLY A 57 -7.65 -1.39 -17.34
C GLY A 57 -6.75 -2.56 -16.88
N HIS A 58 -7.03 -3.77 -17.32
CA HIS A 58 -6.27 -4.98 -16.98
C HIS A 58 -6.34 -5.40 -15.50
N GLY A 59 -7.43 -5.12 -14.81
CA GLY A 59 -7.67 -5.51 -13.42
C GLY A 59 -7.26 -4.46 -12.40
N GLY A 60 -6.75 -4.88 -11.26
CA GLY A 60 -6.41 -3.94 -10.20
C GLY A 60 -6.17 -4.58 -8.86
N LEU A 61 -6.64 -3.90 -7.80
CA LEU A 61 -6.59 -4.44 -6.45
C LEU A 61 -7.72 -5.46 -6.27
N TRP A 62 -7.39 -6.64 -5.77
CA TRP A 62 -8.36 -7.70 -5.53
C TRP A 62 -8.07 -8.45 -4.24
N VAL A 63 -9.10 -8.61 -3.41
CA VAL A 63 -9.08 -9.41 -2.19
C VAL A 63 -10.26 -10.35 -2.24
N GLY A 64 -10.05 -11.57 -2.72
CA GLY A 64 -11.10 -12.58 -2.91
C GLY A 64 -10.94 -13.80 -2.02
N LYS A 65 -10.16 -13.66 -0.94
CA LYS A 65 -9.83 -14.73 0.00
C LYS A 65 -9.48 -14.14 1.36
N GLU A 66 -9.81 -14.86 2.43
CA GLU A 66 -9.22 -14.57 3.74
C GLU A 66 -7.72 -14.90 3.74
N TYR A 67 -6.95 -14.18 4.54
CA TYR A 67 -5.52 -14.41 4.64
C TYR A 67 -5.22 -15.70 5.41
N GLY A 68 -4.40 -16.56 4.83
CA GLY A 68 -4.06 -17.87 5.38
C GLY A 68 -4.47 -19.04 4.44
N LYS A 69 -4.92 -20.16 5.01
CA LYS A 69 -5.25 -21.39 4.26
C LYS A 69 -6.70 -21.48 3.75
N SER A 70 -7.54 -20.47 4.02
CA SER A 70 -8.94 -20.46 3.60
C SER A 70 -9.10 -20.55 2.08
N PRO A 71 -10.19 -21.15 1.55
CA PRO A 71 -10.50 -21.10 0.12
C PRO A 71 -10.83 -19.66 -0.31
N ALA A 72 -10.72 -19.39 -1.61
CA ALA A 72 -11.21 -18.14 -2.17
C ALA A 72 -12.74 -18.11 -2.15
N TYR A 73 -13.31 -17.02 -1.65
CA TYR A 73 -14.75 -16.79 -1.70
C TYR A 73 -15.17 -16.15 -3.03
N GLN A 74 -14.30 -15.34 -3.62
CA GLN A 74 -14.51 -14.75 -4.93
C GLN A 74 -13.16 -14.50 -5.62
N ARG A 75 -12.99 -15.04 -6.82
CA ARG A 75 -11.77 -14.85 -7.58
C ARG A 75 -11.87 -13.64 -8.49
N ASP A 76 -10.72 -13.03 -8.76
CA ASP A 76 -10.58 -11.95 -9.72
C ASP A 76 -11.17 -12.37 -11.09
N PRO A 77 -12.07 -11.55 -11.67
CA PRO A 77 -12.77 -11.89 -12.90
C PRO A 77 -11.89 -12.08 -14.13
N LEU A 78 -10.74 -11.39 -14.21
CA LEU A 78 -9.86 -11.41 -15.39
C LEU A 78 -8.82 -12.53 -15.33
N HIS A 79 -8.18 -12.72 -14.17
CA HIS A 79 -7.00 -13.57 -14.04
C HIS A 79 -7.22 -14.76 -13.11
N ASN A 80 -8.44 -14.91 -12.57
CA ASN A 80 -8.81 -15.99 -11.65
C ASN A 80 -7.90 -16.07 -10.40
N LEU A 81 -7.40 -14.92 -9.94
CA LEU A 81 -6.55 -14.83 -8.76
C LEU A 81 -7.38 -14.71 -7.48
N SER A 82 -6.89 -15.24 -6.37
CA SER A 82 -7.51 -15.03 -5.06
C SER A 82 -7.16 -13.68 -4.45
N HIS A 83 -5.95 -13.19 -4.74
CA HIS A 83 -5.50 -11.83 -4.46
C HIS A 83 -4.75 -11.32 -5.67
N GLY A 84 -4.90 -10.06 -5.98
CA GLY A 84 -4.23 -9.42 -7.09
C GLY A 84 -3.93 -7.94 -6.81
N ALA A 85 -2.93 -7.44 -7.51
CA ALA A 85 -2.64 -6.02 -7.58
C ALA A 85 -1.92 -5.70 -8.88
N THR A 86 -2.29 -4.62 -9.54
CA THR A 86 -1.48 -4.00 -10.57
C THR A 86 -0.69 -2.84 -9.98
N ALA A 87 0.48 -2.54 -10.54
CA ALA A 87 1.26 -1.38 -10.10
C ALA A 87 0.47 -0.08 -10.31
N PHE A 88 -0.22 0.04 -11.44
CA PHE A 88 -1.01 1.22 -11.78
C PHE A 88 -2.13 1.50 -10.76
N GLN A 89 -2.95 0.50 -10.42
CA GLN A 89 -4.05 0.71 -9.46
C GLN A 89 -3.54 0.88 -8.02
N THR A 90 -2.37 0.34 -7.71
CA THR A 90 -1.72 0.62 -6.42
C THR A 90 -1.21 2.07 -6.36
N VAL A 91 -0.63 2.61 -7.44
CA VAL A 91 -0.29 4.04 -7.54
C VAL A 91 -1.54 4.90 -7.39
N ARG A 92 -2.65 4.52 -8.07
CA ARG A 92 -3.93 5.22 -7.97
C ARG A 92 -4.44 5.28 -6.53
N PHE A 93 -4.34 4.20 -5.76
CA PHE A 93 -4.71 4.19 -4.33
C PHE A 93 -3.97 5.28 -3.55
N TYR A 94 -2.64 5.36 -3.69
CA TYR A 94 -1.84 6.39 -3.02
C TYR A 94 -2.13 7.80 -3.53
N TYR A 95 -2.39 7.95 -4.82
CA TYR A 95 -2.78 9.23 -5.41
C TYR A 95 -4.11 9.72 -4.83
N LEU A 96 -5.13 8.88 -4.78
CA LEU A 96 -6.43 9.21 -4.20
C LEU A 96 -6.31 9.52 -2.70
N LEU A 97 -5.45 8.80 -1.98
CA LEU A 97 -5.15 9.06 -0.57
C LEU A 97 -4.53 10.45 -0.40
N GLU A 98 -3.47 10.76 -1.13
CA GLU A 98 -2.72 12.02 -0.98
C GLU A 98 -3.52 13.24 -1.45
N THR A 99 -4.36 13.08 -2.47
CA THR A 99 -5.22 14.18 -2.98
C THR A 99 -6.55 14.32 -2.24
N GLY A 100 -6.78 13.55 -1.18
CA GLY A 100 -8.00 13.62 -0.37
C GLY A 100 -9.26 13.09 -1.08
N GLN A 101 -9.09 12.31 -2.15
CA GLN A 101 -10.20 11.74 -2.94
C GLN A 101 -10.60 10.33 -2.45
N LEU A 102 -9.80 9.72 -1.56
CA LEU A 102 -10.07 8.39 -1.03
C LEU A 102 -10.95 8.43 0.22
N ALA A 103 -10.75 9.42 1.08
CA ALA A 103 -11.42 9.57 2.36
C ALA A 103 -11.37 11.02 2.85
N SER A 104 -12.15 11.36 3.88
CA SER A 104 -12.12 12.67 4.52
C SER A 104 -10.71 13.06 5.00
N PRO A 105 -10.41 14.35 5.19
CA PRO A 105 -9.10 14.78 5.68
C PRO A 105 -8.70 14.15 7.03
N ALA A 106 -9.67 13.90 7.91
CA ALA A 106 -9.42 13.25 9.20
C ALA A 106 -9.00 11.80 9.01
N LEU A 107 -9.71 11.01 8.19
CA LEU A 107 -9.39 9.62 7.91
C LEU A 107 -8.12 9.49 7.05
N THR A 108 -7.88 10.40 6.10
CA THR A 108 -6.62 10.47 5.34
C THR A 108 -5.42 10.55 6.26
N ARG A 109 -5.44 11.44 7.28
CA ARG A 109 -4.37 11.52 8.28
C ARG A 109 -4.19 10.22 9.07
N GLN A 110 -5.30 9.55 9.45
CA GLN A 110 -5.24 8.26 10.14
C GLN A 110 -4.61 7.18 9.25
N MET A 111 -5.01 7.10 7.99
CA MET A 111 -4.46 6.15 7.02
C MET A 111 -2.96 6.40 6.80
N LYS A 112 -2.53 7.65 6.62
CA LYS A 112 -1.10 8.00 6.52
C LYS A 112 -0.35 7.60 7.80
N SER A 113 -0.90 7.89 8.97
CA SER A 113 -0.30 7.46 10.24
C SER A 113 -0.10 5.94 10.33
N MET A 114 -1.05 5.15 9.86
CA MET A 114 -0.95 3.68 9.85
C MET A 114 0.07 3.17 8.82
N LEU A 115 0.20 3.84 7.67
CA LEU A 115 1.16 3.51 6.61
C LEU A 115 2.60 3.93 6.96
N GLY A 116 2.74 4.96 7.79
CA GLY A 116 4.02 5.47 8.26
C GLY A 116 4.69 4.54 9.28
N ASP A 117 5.97 4.78 9.53
CA ASP A 117 6.79 4.02 10.48
C ASP A 117 6.63 2.49 10.33
N PRO A 118 6.91 1.91 9.15
CA PRO A 118 6.74 0.50 8.89
C PRO A 118 7.68 -0.35 9.76
N ALA A 119 7.12 -1.29 10.54
CA ALA A 119 7.92 -2.19 11.37
C ALA A 119 8.77 -3.17 10.56
N ILE A 120 8.32 -3.50 9.34
CA ILE A 120 9.04 -4.42 8.44
C ILE A 120 10.01 -3.62 7.57
N LYS A 121 11.29 -3.61 7.94
CA LYS A 121 12.34 -2.80 7.30
C LYS A 121 13.09 -3.55 6.19
N HIS A 122 12.40 -3.90 5.10
CA HIS A 122 13.02 -4.50 3.92
C HIS A 122 12.61 -3.75 2.63
N LYS A 123 13.13 -4.15 1.46
CA LYS A 123 12.81 -3.58 0.14
C LYS A 123 13.01 -2.04 0.12
N PHE A 124 12.00 -1.24 -0.20
CA PHE A 124 12.12 0.22 -0.28
C PHE A 124 12.63 0.84 1.02
N VAL A 125 12.08 0.43 2.18
CA VAL A 125 12.54 0.93 3.47
C VAL A 125 14.04 0.69 3.65
N LYS A 126 14.51 -0.54 3.37
CA LYS A 126 15.95 -0.87 3.44
C LYS A 126 16.77 -0.03 2.46
N GLY A 127 16.25 0.17 1.24
CA GLY A 127 16.94 0.94 0.21
C GLY A 127 17.06 2.43 0.51
N LEU A 128 16.13 2.97 1.32
CA LEU A 128 16.11 4.39 1.71
C LEU A 128 16.76 4.66 3.08
N LEU A 129 17.38 3.67 3.74
CA LEU A 129 18.03 3.89 5.05
C LEU A 129 19.13 4.97 5.01
N ALA A 130 19.77 5.18 3.87
CA ALA A 130 20.76 6.25 3.67
C ALA A 130 20.13 7.63 3.38
N ARG A 131 18.81 7.75 3.43
CA ARG A 131 18.04 8.97 3.23
C ARG A 131 17.18 9.22 4.49
N PRO A 132 17.79 9.65 5.61
CA PRO A 132 17.15 9.67 6.93
C PRO A 132 16.00 10.70 7.02
N THR A 133 15.96 11.69 6.12
CA THR A 133 14.90 12.70 6.02
C THR A 133 13.67 12.22 5.26
N ALA A 134 13.79 11.10 4.53
CA ALA A 134 12.68 10.57 3.76
C ALA A 134 11.63 9.92 4.67
N GLU A 135 10.45 10.51 4.71
CA GLU A 135 9.27 9.90 5.32
C GLU A 135 8.62 8.92 4.34
N ILE A 136 8.36 7.70 4.80
CA ILE A 136 7.85 6.64 3.95
C ILE A 136 6.52 6.08 4.47
N TYR A 137 5.46 6.23 3.70
CA TYR A 137 4.12 5.67 3.94
C TYR A 137 3.95 4.44 3.06
N ARG A 138 4.03 3.25 3.64
CA ARG A 138 4.38 2.06 2.87
C ARG A 138 3.56 0.83 3.20
N LYS A 139 3.30 -0.01 2.16
CA LYS A 139 2.86 -1.40 2.33
C LYS A 139 3.62 -2.33 1.39
N SER A 140 4.10 -3.47 1.91
CA SER A 140 4.75 -4.49 1.11
C SER A 140 3.95 -5.79 1.08
N GLY A 141 4.24 -6.62 0.07
CA GLY A 141 3.76 -7.98 -0.03
C GLY A 141 4.87 -8.94 -0.49
N THR A 142 4.83 -10.18 0.02
CA THR A 142 5.68 -11.28 -0.46
C THR A 142 4.87 -12.56 -0.45
N TRP A 143 4.88 -13.29 -1.58
CA TRP A 143 4.31 -14.61 -1.68
C TRP A 143 5.13 -15.44 -2.67
N ARG A 144 5.73 -16.53 -2.21
CA ARG A 144 6.66 -17.34 -3.03
C ARG A 144 7.74 -16.46 -3.66
N HIS A 145 7.78 -16.39 -5.00
CA HIS A 145 8.70 -15.56 -5.79
C HIS A 145 8.14 -14.20 -6.19
N PHE A 146 6.92 -13.87 -5.75
CA PHE A 146 6.34 -12.55 -5.96
C PHE A 146 6.75 -11.61 -4.83
N HIS A 147 7.33 -10.48 -5.18
CA HIS A 147 7.73 -9.42 -4.28
C HIS A 147 7.11 -8.11 -4.73
N ALA A 148 6.31 -7.51 -3.89
CA ALA A 148 5.72 -6.20 -4.12
C ALA A 148 6.18 -5.23 -3.04
N ASP A 149 6.35 -3.98 -3.40
CA ASP A 149 6.45 -2.86 -2.48
C ASP A 149 5.81 -1.63 -3.08
N SER A 150 5.18 -0.83 -2.23
CA SER A 150 4.45 0.37 -2.62
C SER A 150 4.61 1.43 -1.54
N ALA A 151 4.90 2.66 -1.92
CA ALA A 151 5.08 3.76 -1.00
C ALA A 151 4.71 5.11 -1.62
N LEU A 152 4.16 5.98 -0.78
CA LEU A 152 4.27 7.42 -0.89
C LEU A 152 5.50 7.84 -0.08
N VAL A 153 6.37 8.64 -0.67
CA VAL A 153 7.59 9.16 -0.03
C VAL A 153 7.57 10.68 -0.04
N GLU A 154 7.89 11.27 1.09
CA GLU A 154 8.00 12.73 1.28
C GLU A 154 9.41 13.07 1.77
N ASP A 155 10.11 13.95 1.09
CA ASP A 155 11.43 14.42 1.49
C ASP A 155 11.75 15.81 0.90
N GLY A 156 12.23 16.73 1.73
CA GLY A 156 12.68 18.05 1.30
C GLY A 156 11.64 18.86 0.51
N GLY A 157 10.35 18.70 0.80
CA GLY A 157 9.24 19.32 0.06
C GLY A 157 8.83 18.59 -1.22
N HIS A 158 9.54 17.55 -1.61
CA HIS A 158 9.19 16.67 -2.73
C HIS A 158 8.31 15.52 -2.26
N LYS A 159 7.36 15.12 -3.12
CA LYS A 159 6.50 13.95 -2.90
C LYS A 159 6.46 13.09 -4.14
N TYR A 160 6.54 11.78 -3.95
CA TYR A 160 6.38 10.85 -5.05
C TYR A 160 5.76 9.52 -4.60
N ILE A 161 5.14 8.84 -5.53
CA ILE A 161 4.60 7.49 -5.33
C ILE A 161 5.47 6.52 -6.11
N VAL A 162 5.87 5.44 -5.47
CA VAL A 162 6.62 4.36 -6.10
C VAL A 162 5.95 3.02 -5.81
N VAL A 163 5.73 2.24 -6.86
CA VAL A 163 5.20 0.88 -6.78
C VAL A 163 6.03 -0.03 -7.67
N ALA A 164 6.47 -1.15 -7.14
CA ALA A 164 7.16 -2.17 -7.92
C ALA A 164 6.71 -3.58 -7.53
N ILE A 165 6.50 -4.41 -8.53
CA ILE A 165 6.12 -5.81 -8.41
C ILE A 165 7.12 -6.63 -9.23
N ALA A 166 7.77 -7.62 -8.60
CA ALA A 166 8.73 -8.50 -9.25
C ALA A 166 8.38 -9.96 -8.99
N GLN A 167 8.45 -10.78 -10.03
CA GLN A 167 8.32 -12.23 -9.94
C GLN A 167 9.70 -12.88 -10.15
N HIS A 168 10.48 -12.96 -9.09
CA HIS A 168 11.80 -13.59 -9.09
C HIS A 168 12.28 -13.83 -7.66
N LYS A 169 13.09 -14.86 -7.43
CA LYS A 169 13.63 -15.17 -6.08
C LYS A 169 14.40 -13.98 -5.45
N ASP A 170 15.05 -13.18 -6.27
CA ASP A 170 15.81 -12.00 -5.84
C ASP A 170 15.01 -10.69 -5.88
N GLY A 171 13.71 -10.74 -6.20
CA GLY A 171 12.87 -9.56 -6.38
C GLY A 171 12.92 -8.59 -5.20
N GLY A 172 12.90 -9.10 -3.97
CA GLY A 172 13.01 -8.25 -2.79
C GLY A 172 14.32 -7.46 -2.70
N ARG A 173 15.44 -8.06 -3.15
CA ARG A 173 16.74 -7.39 -3.24
C ARG A 173 16.76 -6.33 -4.34
N TRP A 174 16.13 -6.62 -5.48
CA TRP A 174 16.01 -5.65 -6.58
C TRP A 174 15.23 -4.42 -6.14
N LEU A 175 14.07 -4.60 -5.49
CA LEU A 175 13.27 -3.49 -4.96
C LEU A 175 14.07 -2.64 -3.95
N SER A 176 14.91 -3.27 -3.13
CA SER A 176 15.76 -2.52 -2.20
C SER A 176 16.83 -1.70 -2.92
N ARG A 177 17.48 -2.28 -3.94
CA ARG A 177 18.57 -1.61 -4.66
C ARG A 177 18.10 -0.44 -5.52
N MET A 178 16.89 -0.49 -6.06
CA MET A 178 16.35 0.57 -6.91
C MET A 178 15.86 1.80 -6.11
N ALA A 179 15.59 1.66 -4.81
CA ALA A 179 14.91 2.71 -4.03
C ALA A 179 15.73 4.00 -3.93
N ALA A 180 17.00 3.93 -3.54
CA ALA A 180 17.85 5.13 -3.44
C ALA A 180 18.11 5.80 -4.80
N PRO A 181 18.50 5.09 -5.89
CA PRO A 181 18.65 5.73 -7.20
C PRO A 181 17.36 6.42 -7.68
N LEU A 182 16.19 5.82 -7.49
CA LEU A 182 14.92 6.45 -7.85
C LEU A 182 14.63 7.68 -7.01
N HIS A 183 14.90 7.62 -5.71
CA HIS A 183 14.77 8.77 -4.81
C HIS A 183 15.64 9.93 -5.27
N ASP A 184 16.92 9.67 -5.56
CA ASP A 184 17.90 10.69 -5.94
C ASP A 184 17.61 11.34 -7.31
N LEU A 185 16.82 10.68 -8.18
CA LEU A 185 16.32 11.27 -9.43
C LEU A 185 15.22 12.32 -9.18
N ILE A 186 14.48 12.19 -8.08
CA ILE A 186 13.29 13.03 -7.79
C ILE A 186 13.64 14.11 -6.77
N VAL A 187 14.41 13.73 -5.75
CA VAL A 187 14.84 14.61 -4.65
C VAL A 187 16.31 14.96 -4.88
N PRO A 188 16.62 16.14 -5.38
CA PRO A 188 18.01 16.55 -5.62
C PRO A 188 18.80 16.52 -4.31
N THR A 189 19.94 15.84 -4.32
CA THR A 189 20.88 15.94 -3.20
C THR A 189 21.32 17.39 -3.10
N GLN A 190 21.06 18.06 -1.98
CA GLN A 190 21.64 19.39 -1.72
C GLN A 190 23.16 19.21 -1.74
N VAL A 191 23.78 19.62 -2.83
CA VAL A 191 25.23 19.83 -2.84
C VAL A 191 25.48 20.92 -1.81
N ALA A 192 26.13 20.56 -0.71
CA ALA A 192 26.59 21.55 0.25
C ALA A 192 27.36 22.61 -0.54
N GLN A 193 26.84 23.82 -0.64
CA GLN A 193 27.61 24.94 -1.13
C GLN A 193 28.80 25.04 -0.18
N ALA A 194 29.97 24.58 -0.66
CA ALA A 194 31.23 24.90 -0.03
C ALA A 194 31.32 26.44 -0.07
N GLY A 195 31.10 27.04 1.09
CA GLY A 195 31.29 28.49 1.25
C GLY A 195 32.73 28.81 0.95
N ASP A 196 32.93 29.73 0.02
CA ASP A 196 34.17 30.45 -0.21
C ASP A 196 34.51 31.33 0.99
#